data_6b01e3cea53c011d11e5eb61a38495a6
#
_entry.id   6b01e3cea53c011d11e5eb61a38495a6
#
_cell.length_a   1.000
_cell.length_b   1.000
_cell.length_c   1.000
_cell.angle_alpha   90.00
_cell.angle_beta   90.00
_cell.angle_gamma   90.00
#
_symmetry.space_group_name_H-M   'P 1'
#
loop_
_entity.id
_entity.type
_entity.pdbx_description
1 polymer ?
#
loop_
_entity_poly.entity_id
_entity_poly.type
_entity_poly.pdbx_seq_one_letter_code
_entity_poly.pdbx_strand_id
1 'polypeptide(L)'
;MISVLITLSGGMLAGEPFGVNLACGDFGSVFPGEYNRHYTYPTDADLVYWQQKGLMLVRLPFRWERLQHKPYGPLCQDDLAKVKDFVKAAGKRGMKVLFDMHNYCRRIDEGTEKIVGTPELSYESYGQFWRMMAQEFRGFGNIYGYGLMNEPHDLPASVSWHKMAQVAIDSIRTVDTKTPIVVGGYHWSSARRWVQMSDNLKTLRDPAGNLIFEAHCYFDFDGSGTYKFTYEQEEGTPKRGVELVRPFVEWLNKNNLRGIIGEYGIPEGDERWEKTLDNFLSYLQKNGVPALYWASGPWWTDAVMTIPTYRGGKEKPQIKIMEKYKETK
;
A
#
# COMPACT_ATOMS: atom_id res chain seq x y z
N MET A 1 -25.22 -30.43 -30.45
CA MET A 1 -24.21 -29.93 -29.48
C MET A 1 -23.64 -28.62 -30.02
N ILE A 2 -24.14 -27.52 -29.52
CA ILE A 2 -23.66 -26.18 -29.91
C ILE A 2 -22.64 -25.77 -28.83
N SER A 3 -21.37 -25.76 -29.21
CA SER A 3 -20.27 -25.24 -28.35
C SER A 3 -20.37 -23.72 -28.28
N VAL A 4 -20.82 -23.19 -27.17
CA VAL A 4 -20.74 -21.75 -26.89
C VAL A 4 -19.30 -21.45 -26.48
N LEU A 5 -18.52 -20.91 -27.42
CA LEU A 5 -17.27 -20.24 -27.08
C LEU A 5 -17.62 -18.94 -26.31
N ILE A 6 -17.47 -18.95 -25.00
CA ILE A 6 -17.43 -17.72 -24.22
C ILE A 6 -16.03 -17.12 -24.44
N THR A 7 -15.92 -16.24 -25.41
CA THR A 7 -14.80 -15.31 -25.49
C THR A 7 -14.94 -14.32 -24.32
N LEU A 8 -14.24 -14.58 -23.24
CA LEU A 8 -13.95 -13.55 -22.24
C LEU A 8 -13.07 -12.49 -22.92
N SER A 9 -13.73 -11.49 -23.52
CA SER A 9 -13.08 -10.25 -23.86
C SER A 9 -12.60 -9.64 -22.54
N GLY A 10 -11.29 -9.68 -22.30
CA GLY A 10 -10.66 -8.85 -21.29
C GLY A 10 -10.89 -7.39 -21.66
N GLY A 11 -12.04 -6.85 -21.29
CA GLY A 11 -12.28 -5.43 -21.35
C GLY A 11 -11.26 -4.77 -20.46
N MET A 12 -10.44 -3.89 -21.02
CA MET A 12 -9.68 -2.92 -20.24
C MET A 12 -10.71 -2.20 -19.37
N LEU A 13 -10.70 -2.50 -18.06
CA LEU A 13 -11.45 -1.73 -17.07
C LEU A 13 -10.96 -0.29 -17.22
N ALA A 14 -11.87 0.66 -17.27
CA ALA A 14 -11.57 2.08 -17.20
C ALA A 14 -10.58 2.28 -16.06
N GLY A 15 -9.47 3.02 -16.31
CA GLY A 15 -8.22 2.99 -15.57
C GLY A 15 -8.41 2.90 -14.07
N GLU A 16 -7.75 1.92 -13.47
CA GLU A 16 -7.62 1.85 -12.01
C GLU A 16 -6.89 3.12 -11.54
N PRO A 17 -7.34 3.76 -10.45
CA PRO A 17 -6.84 5.07 -10.04
C PRO A 17 -5.40 5.02 -9.56
N PHE A 18 -4.56 5.91 -10.09
CA PHE A 18 -3.26 6.20 -9.49
C PHE A 18 -3.44 7.10 -8.27
N GLY A 19 -2.46 7.06 -7.35
CA GLY A 19 -2.61 7.76 -6.09
C GLY A 19 -1.31 8.01 -5.33
N VAL A 20 -1.46 8.19 -4.03
CA VAL A 20 -0.37 8.58 -3.14
C VAL A 20 -0.50 7.91 -1.78
N ASN A 21 0.65 7.66 -1.14
CA ASN A 21 0.70 7.34 0.28
C ASN A 21 0.59 8.64 1.08
N LEU A 22 -0.43 8.78 1.92
CA LEU A 22 -0.54 9.85 2.91
C LEU A 22 -0.07 9.30 4.26
N ALA A 23 1.25 9.24 4.41
CA ALA A 23 1.92 8.75 5.60
C ALA A 23 1.85 9.77 6.75
N CYS A 24 2.08 9.38 7.93
CA CYS A 24 2.26 10.00 9.23
C CYS A 24 1.56 9.26 10.36
N GLY A 25 0.56 8.43 10.07
CA GLY A 25 -0.05 7.51 11.02
C GLY A 25 0.89 6.35 11.43
N ASP A 26 1.94 6.14 10.67
CA ASP A 26 3.01 5.15 10.87
C ASP A 26 4.25 5.72 11.60
N PHE A 27 4.36 7.05 11.71
CA PHE A 27 5.54 7.75 12.24
C PHE A 27 5.84 7.49 13.71
N GLY A 28 7.08 7.80 14.11
CA GLY A 28 7.57 7.77 15.49
C GLY A 28 7.84 6.36 16.01
N SER A 29 8.71 6.31 17.03
CA SER A 29 9.18 5.09 17.67
C SER A 29 8.58 4.86 19.07
N VAL A 30 7.68 5.73 19.51
CA VAL A 30 6.98 5.62 20.80
C VAL A 30 5.60 5.00 20.55
N PHE A 31 5.30 3.87 21.21
CA PHE A 31 4.05 3.13 21.01
C PHE A 31 3.28 2.93 22.32
N PRO A 32 1.96 3.13 22.31
CA PRO A 32 1.13 3.57 21.17
C PRO A 32 1.42 4.99 20.73
N GLY A 33 2.11 5.80 21.53
CA GLY A 33 2.41 7.20 21.27
C GLY A 33 1.25 8.15 21.61
N GLU A 34 1.49 9.43 21.40
CA GLU A 34 0.55 10.51 21.62
C GLU A 34 0.27 11.22 20.29
N TYR A 35 -1.02 11.34 19.95
CA TYR A 35 -1.45 12.00 18.72
C TYR A 35 -0.98 13.47 18.67
N ASN A 36 -0.57 13.93 17.48
CA ASN A 36 0.04 15.24 17.22
C ASN A 36 1.39 15.51 17.92
N ARG A 37 1.96 14.50 18.56
CA ARG A 37 3.31 14.59 19.14
C ARG A 37 4.26 13.55 18.57
N HIS A 38 3.84 12.29 18.51
CA HIS A 38 4.64 11.18 18.01
C HIS A 38 4.18 10.72 16.63
N TYR A 39 2.93 10.99 16.28
CA TYR A 39 2.31 10.69 14.99
C TYR A 39 1.12 11.63 14.76
N THR A 40 0.64 11.65 13.52
CA THR A 40 -0.61 12.30 13.17
C THR A 40 -1.28 11.55 12.01
N TYR A 41 -2.55 11.84 11.74
CA TYR A 41 -3.22 11.38 10.54
C TYR A 41 -3.36 12.53 9.53
N PRO A 42 -3.39 12.23 8.21
CA PRO A 42 -3.70 13.23 7.22
C PRO A 42 -5.11 13.78 7.42
N THR A 43 -5.33 14.98 6.94
CA THR A 43 -6.58 15.73 7.12
C THR A 43 -7.27 16.01 5.80
N ASP A 44 -8.44 16.64 5.85
CA ASP A 44 -9.17 17.09 4.67
C ASP A 44 -8.33 18.00 3.74
N ALA A 45 -7.43 18.82 4.32
CA ALA A 45 -6.55 19.68 3.52
C ALA A 45 -5.58 18.90 2.63
N ASP A 46 -5.08 17.76 3.10
CA ASP A 46 -4.23 16.88 2.29
C ASP A 46 -5.02 16.29 1.13
N LEU A 47 -6.26 15.89 1.37
CA LEU A 47 -7.15 15.34 0.35
C LEU A 47 -7.50 16.36 -0.74
N VAL A 48 -7.71 17.65 -0.38
CA VAL A 48 -7.99 18.72 -1.36
C VAL A 48 -6.92 18.78 -2.42
N TYR A 49 -5.65 18.79 -2.00
CA TYR A 49 -4.52 18.91 -2.92
C TYR A 49 -4.52 17.73 -3.92
N TRP A 50 -4.59 16.51 -3.43
CA TRP A 50 -4.53 15.32 -4.29
C TRP A 50 -5.75 15.15 -5.19
N GLN A 51 -6.94 15.53 -4.70
CA GLN A 51 -8.16 15.60 -5.52
C GLN A 51 -7.97 16.57 -6.70
N GLN A 52 -7.41 17.76 -6.46
CA GLN A 52 -7.13 18.73 -7.51
C GLN A 52 -6.14 18.20 -8.55
N LYS A 53 -5.19 17.36 -8.14
CA LYS A 53 -4.25 16.67 -9.02
C LYS A 53 -4.89 15.50 -9.78
N GLY A 54 -6.10 15.09 -9.42
CA GLY A 54 -6.80 13.95 -10.04
C GLY A 54 -6.28 12.58 -9.62
N LEU A 55 -5.52 12.52 -8.52
CA LEU A 55 -4.97 11.29 -7.94
C LEU A 55 -5.91 10.81 -6.84
N MET A 56 -6.85 9.93 -7.21
CA MET A 56 -8.06 9.65 -6.45
C MET A 56 -7.95 8.44 -5.51
N LEU A 57 -6.78 7.81 -5.41
CA LEU A 57 -6.50 6.72 -4.48
C LEU A 57 -5.49 7.15 -3.42
N VAL A 58 -5.82 6.94 -2.16
CA VAL A 58 -4.94 7.22 -1.03
C VAL A 58 -4.64 5.92 -0.29
N ARG A 59 -3.36 5.59 -0.11
CA ARG A 59 -2.92 4.57 0.84
C ARG A 59 -2.67 5.27 2.18
N LEU A 60 -3.27 4.75 3.25
CA LEU A 60 -3.22 5.30 4.60
C LEU A 60 -2.40 4.37 5.51
N PRO A 61 -1.10 4.62 5.66
CA PRO A 61 -0.28 3.90 6.62
C PRO A 61 -0.68 4.20 8.06
N PHE A 62 -0.76 3.16 8.86
CA PHE A 62 -1.01 3.25 10.30
C PHE A 62 -0.27 2.15 11.05
N ARG A 63 -0.07 2.34 12.36
CA ARG A 63 0.51 1.32 13.24
C ARG A 63 -0.58 0.61 14.01
N TRP A 64 -0.49 -0.73 14.06
CA TRP A 64 -1.41 -1.58 14.83
C TRP A 64 -1.54 -1.11 16.28
N GLU A 65 -0.42 -0.79 16.92
CA GLU A 65 -0.31 -0.38 18.33
C GLU A 65 -1.18 0.85 18.67
N ARG A 66 -1.46 1.70 17.68
CA ARG A 66 -2.27 2.91 17.86
C ARG A 66 -3.75 2.62 17.81
N LEU A 67 -4.14 1.79 16.86
CA LEU A 67 -5.55 1.41 16.71
C LEU A 67 -5.99 0.31 17.69
N GLN A 68 -5.05 -0.45 18.26
CA GLN A 68 -5.33 -1.44 19.29
C GLN A 68 -4.13 -1.51 20.26
N HIS A 69 -4.25 -0.93 21.44
CA HIS A 69 -3.13 -0.78 22.38
C HIS A 69 -2.59 -2.10 22.93
N LYS A 70 -3.44 -3.13 23.04
CA LYS A 70 -3.03 -4.48 23.47
C LYS A 70 -3.61 -5.52 22.52
N PRO A 71 -2.86 -6.58 22.17
CA PRO A 71 -3.41 -7.71 21.44
C PRO A 71 -4.66 -8.25 22.15
N TYR A 72 -5.66 -8.64 21.35
CA TYR A 72 -6.99 -9.05 21.84
C TYR A 72 -7.81 -7.98 22.58
N GLY A 73 -7.28 -6.79 22.81
CA GLY A 73 -8.02 -5.69 23.41
C GLY A 73 -9.00 -5.03 22.45
N PRO A 74 -9.78 -4.04 22.94
CA PRO A 74 -10.65 -3.23 22.09
C PRO A 74 -9.83 -2.31 21.19
N LEU A 75 -10.45 -1.85 20.08
CA LEU A 75 -9.89 -0.75 19.29
C LEU A 75 -9.88 0.55 20.08
N CYS A 76 -8.83 1.33 19.94
CA CYS A 76 -8.72 2.68 20.49
C CYS A 76 -9.74 3.59 19.81
N GLN A 77 -10.75 4.03 20.54
CA GLN A 77 -11.87 4.78 19.95
C GLN A 77 -11.42 6.15 19.44
N ASP A 78 -10.46 6.79 20.11
CA ASP A 78 -9.95 8.11 19.71
C ASP A 78 -9.24 8.06 18.35
N ASP A 79 -8.38 7.07 18.11
CA ASP A 79 -7.69 6.90 16.83
C ASP A 79 -8.64 6.36 15.76
N LEU A 80 -9.52 5.43 16.12
CA LEU A 80 -10.54 4.91 15.20
C LEU A 80 -11.46 6.03 14.69
N ALA A 81 -11.86 6.98 15.56
CA ALA A 81 -12.67 8.13 15.17
C ALA A 81 -11.94 8.99 14.11
N LYS A 82 -10.66 9.29 14.33
CA LYS A 82 -9.85 10.07 13.37
C LYS A 82 -9.73 9.38 12.02
N VAL A 83 -9.46 8.07 12.01
CA VAL A 83 -9.40 7.29 10.78
C VAL A 83 -10.75 7.26 10.05
N LYS A 84 -11.86 7.10 10.80
CA LYS A 84 -13.22 7.18 10.23
C LYS A 84 -13.53 8.55 9.63
N ASP A 85 -13.12 9.62 10.29
CA ASP A 85 -13.35 10.98 9.79
C ASP A 85 -12.54 11.25 8.53
N PHE A 86 -11.30 10.76 8.45
CA PHE A 86 -10.51 10.80 7.23
C PHE A 86 -11.17 10.02 6.08
N VAL A 87 -11.63 8.80 6.33
CA VAL A 87 -12.33 7.98 5.32
C VAL A 87 -13.60 8.66 4.83
N LYS A 88 -14.39 9.27 5.73
CA LYS A 88 -15.59 10.05 5.35
C LYS A 88 -15.24 11.26 4.50
N ALA A 89 -14.17 12.00 4.87
CA ALA A 89 -13.70 13.16 4.10
C ALA A 89 -13.25 12.74 2.70
N ALA A 90 -12.50 11.66 2.58
CA ALA A 90 -12.11 11.09 1.29
C ALA A 90 -13.33 10.69 0.44
N GLY A 91 -14.31 10.02 1.03
CA GLY A 91 -15.54 9.63 0.35
C GLY A 91 -16.36 10.82 -0.17
N LYS A 92 -16.48 11.90 0.59
CA LYS A 92 -17.12 13.16 0.14
C LYS A 92 -16.44 13.77 -1.07
N ARG A 93 -15.16 13.47 -1.29
CA ARG A 93 -14.35 13.94 -2.43
C ARG A 93 -14.30 12.94 -3.59
N GLY A 94 -15.00 11.82 -3.48
CA GLY A 94 -14.95 10.72 -4.46
C GLY A 94 -13.65 9.93 -4.44
N MET A 95 -12.81 10.12 -3.41
CA MET A 95 -11.54 9.42 -3.26
C MET A 95 -11.71 8.09 -2.54
N LYS A 96 -10.89 7.11 -2.93
CA LYS A 96 -10.84 5.79 -2.30
C LYS A 96 -9.67 5.70 -1.32
N VAL A 97 -9.81 4.89 -0.28
CA VAL A 97 -8.80 4.68 0.76
C VAL A 97 -8.38 3.21 0.80
N LEU A 98 -7.10 2.96 0.62
CA LEU A 98 -6.43 1.70 0.90
C LEU A 98 -5.81 1.78 2.30
N PHE A 99 -6.29 0.96 3.23
CA PHE A 99 -5.62 0.81 4.52
C PHE A 99 -4.29 0.10 4.38
N ASP A 100 -3.31 0.49 5.18
CA ASP A 100 -2.02 -0.15 5.25
C ASP A 100 -1.56 -0.30 6.70
N MET A 101 -1.53 -1.53 7.20
CA MET A 101 -0.88 -1.83 8.47
C MET A 101 0.64 -1.79 8.29
N HIS A 102 1.27 -0.68 8.67
CA HIS A 102 2.69 -0.41 8.43
C HIS A 102 3.61 -1.02 9.49
N ASN A 103 3.50 -2.34 9.70
CA ASN A 103 4.08 -3.03 10.86
C ASN A 103 5.13 -4.10 10.53
N TYR A 104 5.43 -4.41 9.26
CA TYR A 104 6.51 -5.34 8.88
C TYR A 104 6.41 -6.73 9.54
N CYS A 105 5.19 -7.23 9.81
CA CYS A 105 4.90 -8.43 10.61
C CYS A 105 5.35 -8.35 12.07
N ARG A 106 5.56 -7.16 12.59
CA ARG A 106 6.03 -6.90 13.95
C ARG A 106 5.05 -6.02 14.72
N ARG A 107 5.17 -6.04 16.03
CA ARG A 107 4.46 -5.14 16.93
C ARG A 107 5.34 -4.82 18.13
N ILE A 108 5.35 -3.56 18.56
CA ILE A 108 5.95 -3.17 19.83
C ILE A 108 4.88 -3.30 20.91
N ASP A 109 5.15 -4.12 21.91
CA ASP A 109 4.27 -4.33 23.04
C ASP A 109 5.07 -4.23 24.32
N GLU A 110 4.69 -3.30 25.22
CA GLU A 110 5.45 -3.00 26.46
C GLU A 110 6.94 -2.71 26.21
N GLY A 111 7.25 -1.98 25.12
CA GLY A 111 8.62 -1.62 24.75
C GLY A 111 9.43 -2.73 24.08
N THR A 112 8.85 -3.91 23.87
CA THR A 112 9.53 -5.06 23.25
C THR A 112 8.93 -5.35 21.87
N GLU A 113 9.79 -5.52 20.87
CA GLU A 113 9.36 -5.98 19.56
C GLU A 113 8.99 -7.46 19.60
N LYS A 114 7.79 -7.77 19.09
CA LYS A 114 7.27 -9.12 18.95
C LYS A 114 6.93 -9.38 17.48
N ILE A 115 7.22 -10.59 17.01
CA ILE A 115 6.90 -11.03 15.64
C ILE A 115 5.59 -11.80 15.65
N VAL A 116 4.68 -11.45 14.75
CA VAL A 116 3.40 -12.16 14.59
C VAL A 116 3.65 -13.61 14.16
N GLY A 117 3.01 -14.54 14.85
CA GLY A 117 3.15 -15.98 14.63
C GLY A 117 4.15 -16.67 15.56
N THR A 118 4.77 -15.91 16.48
CA THR A 118 5.54 -16.48 17.61
C THR A 118 4.63 -16.74 18.82
N PRO A 119 5.11 -17.48 19.85
CA PRO A 119 4.34 -17.69 21.08
C PRO A 119 3.93 -16.39 21.79
N GLU A 120 4.71 -15.30 21.64
CA GLU A 120 4.47 -14.01 22.27
C GLU A 120 3.41 -13.17 21.54
N LEU A 121 3.17 -13.45 20.26
CA LEU A 121 2.19 -12.71 19.44
C LEU A 121 1.59 -13.63 18.37
N SER A 122 0.45 -14.21 18.65
CA SER A 122 -0.16 -15.24 17.81
C SER A 122 -0.74 -14.71 16.48
N TYR A 123 -0.90 -15.58 15.49
CA TYR A 123 -1.63 -15.27 14.25
C TYR A 123 -3.09 -14.86 14.52
N GLU A 124 -3.71 -15.47 15.54
CA GLU A 124 -5.11 -15.22 15.89
C GLU A 124 -5.32 -13.80 16.42
N SER A 125 -4.37 -13.24 17.17
CA SER A 125 -4.44 -11.84 17.62
C SER A 125 -4.41 -10.86 16.45
N TYR A 126 -3.61 -11.16 15.43
CA TYR A 126 -3.55 -10.39 14.19
C TYR A 126 -4.85 -10.52 13.38
N GLY A 127 -5.38 -11.73 13.23
CA GLY A 127 -6.66 -11.98 12.60
C GLY A 127 -7.81 -11.28 13.32
N GLN A 128 -7.81 -11.30 14.66
CA GLN A 128 -8.82 -10.61 15.48
C GLN A 128 -8.80 -9.09 15.23
N PHE A 129 -7.61 -8.46 15.17
CA PHE A 129 -7.50 -7.04 14.83
C PHE A 129 -8.16 -6.74 13.47
N TRP A 130 -7.81 -7.50 12.43
CA TRP A 130 -8.37 -7.28 11.10
C TRP A 130 -9.88 -7.53 11.03
N ARG A 131 -10.39 -8.51 11.75
CA ARG A 131 -11.84 -8.72 11.88
C ARG A 131 -12.54 -7.50 12.49
N MET A 132 -11.96 -6.92 13.55
CA MET A 132 -12.51 -5.72 14.18
C MET A 132 -12.46 -4.51 13.22
N MET A 133 -11.34 -4.28 12.54
CA MET A 133 -11.23 -3.22 11.53
C MET A 133 -12.26 -3.42 10.41
N ALA A 134 -12.38 -4.62 9.86
CA ALA A 134 -13.35 -4.91 8.83
C ALA A 134 -14.80 -4.67 9.31
N GLN A 135 -15.12 -5.03 10.54
CA GLN A 135 -16.45 -4.76 11.13
C GLN A 135 -16.77 -3.26 11.20
N GLU A 136 -15.78 -2.43 11.52
CA GLU A 136 -15.93 -0.97 11.61
C GLU A 136 -16.07 -0.29 10.24
N PHE A 137 -15.45 -0.85 9.20
CA PHE A 137 -15.34 -0.17 7.89
C PHE A 137 -16.13 -0.80 6.75
N ARG A 138 -16.70 -2.00 6.89
CA ARG A 138 -17.49 -2.70 5.83
C ARG A 138 -18.66 -1.90 5.25
N GLY A 139 -19.13 -0.88 5.94
CA GLY A 139 -20.22 0.00 5.49
C GLY A 139 -19.78 1.22 4.68
N PHE A 140 -18.47 1.44 4.55
CA PHE A 140 -17.93 2.58 3.80
C PHE A 140 -17.69 2.18 2.34
N GLY A 141 -18.41 2.79 1.40
CA GLY A 141 -18.34 2.47 -0.03
C GLY A 141 -17.04 2.92 -0.72
N ASN A 142 -16.18 3.67 -0.04
CA ASN A 142 -14.94 4.21 -0.56
C ASN A 142 -13.67 3.52 0.00
N ILE A 143 -13.80 2.39 0.68
CA ILE A 143 -12.62 1.56 1.01
C ILE A 143 -12.18 0.83 -0.25
N TYR A 144 -10.95 1.12 -0.74
CA TYR A 144 -10.33 0.43 -1.84
C TYR A 144 -9.92 -0.99 -1.45
N GLY A 145 -9.40 -1.16 -0.22
CA GLY A 145 -9.05 -2.46 0.31
C GLY A 145 -8.44 -2.41 1.71
N TYR A 146 -8.37 -3.59 2.33
CA TYR A 146 -7.64 -3.82 3.57
C TYR A 146 -6.23 -4.32 3.24
N GLY A 147 -5.22 -3.44 3.32
CA GLY A 147 -3.80 -3.79 3.14
C GLY A 147 -3.28 -4.45 4.40
N LEU A 148 -3.13 -5.76 4.31
CA LEU A 148 -2.92 -6.62 5.47
C LEU A 148 -1.64 -6.30 6.23
N MET A 149 -0.54 -6.02 5.51
CA MET A 149 0.75 -5.79 6.13
C MET A 149 1.71 -5.11 5.15
N ASN A 150 2.32 -4.01 5.57
CA ASN A 150 3.44 -3.43 4.86
C ASN A 150 4.67 -4.32 4.97
N GLU A 151 5.30 -4.60 3.85
CA GLU A 151 6.65 -5.15 3.69
C GLU A 151 7.04 -6.30 4.65
N PRO A 152 6.35 -7.44 4.61
CA PRO A 152 6.78 -8.63 5.36
C PRO A 152 8.22 -9.02 5.03
N HIS A 153 9.09 -9.14 6.03
CA HIS A 153 10.50 -9.51 5.82
C HIS A 153 11.15 -10.13 7.07
N ASP A 154 12.26 -10.81 6.88
CA ASP A 154 13.14 -11.36 7.94
C ASP A 154 12.38 -12.07 9.06
N LEU A 155 11.47 -12.96 8.67
CA LEU A 155 10.70 -13.77 9.61
C LEU A 155 11.51 -15.01 10.02
N PRO A 156 11.41 -15.44 11.28
CA PRO A 156 11.97 -16.73 11.72
C PRO A 156 11.44 -17.89 10.86
N ALA A 157 12.23 -18.93 10.69
CA ALA A 157 11.85 -20.10 9.88
C ALA A 157 10.54 -20.80 10.33
N SER A 158 10.17 -20.63 11.61
CA SER A 158 8.91 -21.14 12.16
C SER A 158 7.68 -20.29 11.82
N VAL A 159 7.87 -19.07 11.27
CA VAL A 159 6.80 -18.11 10.98
C VAL A 159 6.57 -18.03 9.48
N SER A 160 5.33 -18.09 9.05
CA SER A 160 4.93 -18.02 7.65
C SER A 160 4.06 -16.80 7.36
N TRP A 161 4.53 -15.91 6.48
CA TRP A 161 3.71 -14.81 5.98
C TRP A 161 2.44 -15.31 5.28
N HIS A 162 2.54 -16.35 4.46
CA HIS A 162 1.38 -16.97 3.81
C HIS A 162 0.31 -17.39 4.83
N LYS A 163 0.71 -18.07 5.91
CA LYS A 163 -0.22 -18.47 6.99
C LYS A 163 -0.83 -17.26 7.68
N MET A 164 -0.01 -16.24 7.98
CA MET A 164 -0.46 -14.99 8.60
C MET A 164 -1.51 -14.28 7.74
N ALA A 165 -1.25 -14.14 6.45
CA ALA A 165 -2.19 -13.55 5.50
C ALA A 165 -3.50 -14.35 5.41
N GLN A 166 -3.44 -15.69 5.36
CA GLN A 166 -4.64 -16.53 5.32
C GLN A 166 -5.50 -16.36 6.56
N VAL A 167 -4.90 -16.33 7.77
CA VAL A 167 -5.64 -16.10 9.02
C VAL A 167 -6.35 -14.75 9.03
N ALA A 168 -5.72 -13.70 8.50
CA ALA A 168 -6.35 -12.39 8.38
C ALA A 168 -7.51 -12.41 7.37
N ILE A 169 -7.31 -13.02 6.19
CA ILE A 169 -8.36 -13.18 5.18
C ILE A 169 -9.57 -13.90 5.79
N ASP A 170 -9.36 -15.06 6.40
CA ASP A 170 -10.42 -15.85 7.01
C ASP A 170 -11.17 -15.04 8.08
N SER A 171 -10.44 -14.31 8.92
CA SER A 171 -11.00 -13.46 9.99
C SER A 171 -11.85 -12.31 9.43
N ILE A 172 -11.36 -11.60 8.42
CA ILE A 172 -12.10 -10.52 7.74
C ILE A 172 -13.39 -11.06 7.14
N ARG A 173 -13.34 -12.22 6.45
CA ARG A 173 -14.48 -12.79 5.74
C ARG A 173 -15.60 -13.28 6.64
N THR A 174 -15.35 -13.40 7.94
CA THR A 174 -16.44 -13.64 8.92
C THR A 174 -17.39 -12.44 9.06
N VAL A 175 -16.96 -11.23 8.68
CA VAL A 175 -17.73 -9.98 8.89
C VAL A 175 -17.88 -9.14 7.62
N ASP A 176 -16.96 -9.24 6.67
CA ASP A 176 -16.97 -8.49 5.41
C ASP A 176 -16.65 -9.39 4.22
N THR A 177 -17.66 -9.66 3.40
CA THR A 177 -17.58 -10.54 2.23
C THR A 177 -17.41 -9.78 0.91
N LYS A 178 -17.17 -8.47 0.92
CA LYS A 178 -17.18 -7.65 -0.29
C LYS A 178 -15.90 -6.84 -0.50
N THR A 179 -15.40 -6.17 0.54
CA THR A 179 -14.25 -5.28 0.42
C THR A 179 -13.01 -6.06 -0.05
N PRO A 180 -12.24 -5.54 -1.02
CA PRO A 180 -10.99 -6.18 -1.43
C PRO A 180 -10.01 -6.32 -0.26
N ILE A 181 -9.21 -7.40 -0.30
CA ILE A 181 -8.10 -7.60 0.62
C ILE A 181 -6.81 -7.49 -0.18
N VAL A 182 -5.90 -6.63 0.29
CA VAL A 182 -4.63 -6.36 -0.37
C VAL A 182 -3.50 -7.06 0.39
N VAL A 183 -2.73 -7.89 -0.32
CA VAL A 183 -1.72 -8.76 0.26
C VAL A 183 -0.34 -8.37 -0.24
N GLY A 184 0.49 -7.79 0.63
CA GLY A 184 1.87 -7.46 0.34
C GLY A 184 2.74 -8.70 0.08
N GLY A 185 3.73 -8.57 -0.78
CA GLY A 185 4.71 -9.63 -1.02
C GLY A 185 5.66 -9.83 0.16
N TYR A 186 6.28 -11.01 0.25
CA TYR A 186 7.39 -11.24 1.17
C TYR A 186 8.68 -10.58 0.65
N HIS A 187 9.65 -10.35 1.53
CA HIS A 187 10.91 -9.69 1.22
C HIS A 187 10.72 -8.24 0.75
N TRP A 188 10.19 -7.40 1.68
CA TRP A 188 9.89 -5.98 1.44
C TRP A 188 8.96 -5.74 0.24
N SER A 189 8.00 -6.63 0.01
CA SER A 189 7.06 -6.56 -1.12
C SER A 189 7.73 -6.34 -2.49
N SER A 190 9.00 -6.73 -2.65
CA SER A 190 9.84 -6.39 -3.80
C SER A 190 9.29 -6.92 -5.12
N ALA A 191 8.93 -6.03 -6.05
CA ALA A 191 8.44 -6.39 -7.38
C ALA A 191 9.46 -7.22 -8.19
N ARG A 192 10.74 -6.85 -8.14
CA ARG A 192 11.83 -7.54 -8.86
C ARG A 192 12.07 -8.96 -8.36
N ARG A 193 11.79 -9.23 -7.09
CA ARG A 193 11.96 -10.54 -6.45
C ARG A 193 10.65 -11.30 -6.28
N TRP A 194 9.54 -10.79 -6.81
CA TRP A 194 8.20 -11.32 -6.56
C TRP A 194 8.08 -12.81 -6.81
N VAL A 195 8.48 -13.27 -7.98
CA VAL A 195 8.40 -14.70 -8.35
C VAL A 195 9.23 -15.59 -7.43
N GLN A 196 10.40 -15.11 -7.01
CA GLN A 196 11.30 -15.87 -6.12
C GLN A 196 10.77 -15.96 -4.68
N MET A 197 10.19 -14.86 -4.17
CA MET A 197 9.91 -14.70 -2.75
C MET A 197 8.43 -14.81 -2.38
N SER A 198 7.52 -14.61 -3.33
CA SER A 198 6.09 -14.43 -3.08
C SER A 198 5.17 -15.27 -3.98
N ASP A 199 5.71 -16.13 -4.84
CA ASP A 199 4.90 -16.94 -5.78
C ASP A 199 3.84 -17.80 -5.07
N ASN A 200 4.12 -18.26 -3.86
CA ASN A 200 3.18 -19.06 -3.06
C ASN A 200 1.92 -18.29 -2.66
N LEU A 201 1.92 -16.96 -2.67
CA LEU A 201 0.74 -16.16 -2.31
C LEU A 201 -0.44 -16.38 -3.27
N LYS A 202 -0.20 -16.81 -4.51
CA LYS A 202 -1.27 -17.22 -5.44
C LYS A 202 -2.13 -18.37 -4.95
N THR A 203 -1.70 -19.11 -3.92
CA THR A 203 -2.45 -20.21 -3.32
C THR A 203 -3.33 -19.79 -2.14
N LEU A 204 -3.31 -18.51 -1.76
CA LEU A 204 -4.22 -17.94 -0.78
C LEU A 204 -5.68 -18.13 -1.24
N ARG A 205 -6.55 -18.40 -0.29
CA ARG A 205 -7.97 -18.63 -0.54
C ARG A 205 -8.79 -17.50 0.03
N ASP A 206 -9.56 -16.86 -0.82
CA ASP A 206 -10.56 -15.88 -0.43
C ASP A 206 -11.93 -16.33 -0.96
N PRO A 207 -12.91 -16.64 -0.09
CA PRO A 207 -14.26 -17.04 -0.52
C PRO A 207 -14.96 -15.97 -1.39
N ALA A 208 -14.58 -14.68 -1.23
CA ALA A 208 -15.12 -13.60 -2.04
C ALA A 208 -14.42 -13.46 -3.41
N GLY A 209 -13.30 -14.17 -3.63
CA GLY A 209 -12.52 -14.04 -4.87
C GLY A 209 -11.99 -12.62 -5.11
N ASN A 210 -11.70 -11.85 -4.06
CA ASN A 210 -11.43 -10.41 -4.16
C ASN A 210 -10.08 -10.03 -3.53
N LEU A 211 -9.02 -10.77 -3.88
CA LEU A 211 -7.65 -10.45 -3.52
C LEU A 211 -7.00 -9.51 -4.54
N ILE A 212 -6.16 -8.61 -4.04
CA ILE A 212 -5.24 -7.77 -4.80
C ILE A 212 -3.85 -8.01 -4.21
N PHE A 213 -2.84 -8.22 -5.06
CA PHE A 213 -1.47 -8.39 -4.61
C PHE A 213 -0.71 -7.08 -4.68
N GLU A 214 0.07 -6.78 -3.66
CA GLU A 214 0.78 -5.50 -3.53
C GLU A 214 2.29 -5.71 -3.59
N ALA A 215 2.93 -5.02 -4.55
CA ALA A 215 4.38 -4.96 -4.64
C ALA A 215 4.88 -3.53 -4.49
N HIS A 216 6.15 -3.37 -4.09
CA HIS A 216 6.87 -2.10 -4.02
C HIS A 216 7.99 -2.10 -5.06
N CYS A 217 8.27 -0.94 -5.66
CA CYS A 217 9.23 -0.82 -6.74
C CYS A 217 9.99 0.51 -6.69
N TYR A 218 11.09 0.56 -5.96
CA TYR A 218 12.06 1.65 -6.03
C TYR A 218 13.12 1.37 -7.08
N PHE A 219 13.70 2.42 -7.69
CA PHE A 219 14.56 2.28 -8.88
C PHE A 219 16.04 2.36 -8.56
N ASP A 220 16.42 2.64 -7.32
CA ASP A 220 17.79 2.61 -6.85
C ASP A 220 18.38 1.19 -6.86
N PHE A 221 19.69 1.11 -6.73
CA PHE A 221 20.46 -0.13 -6.90
C PHE A 221 19.97 -1.27 -5.99
N ASP A 222 19.77 -0.97 -4.71
CA ASP A 222 19.33 -1.94 -3.72
C ASP A 222 17.79 -2.04 -3.60
N GLY A 223 17.05 -1.10 -4.18
CA GLY A 223 15.59 -1.04 -4.14
C GLY A 223 15.03 -0.53 -2.81
N SER A 224 15.84 0.19 -2.04
CA SER A 224 15.47 0.73 -0.72
C SER A 224 14.70 2.06 -0.77
N GLY A 225 14.73 2.76 -1.90
CA GLY A 225 14.18 4.10 -2.05
C GLY A 225 15.04 5.19 -1.42
N THR A 226 16.27 4.88 -1.03
CA THR A 226 17.17 5.86 -0.39
C THR A 226 17.94 6.72 -1.36
N TYR A 227 18.18 6.25 -2.58
CA TYR A 227 18.87 6.97 -3.67
C TYR A 227 20.14 7.69 -3.20
N LYS A 228 21.07 6.93 -2.60
CA LYS A 228 22.29 7.47 -1.98
C LYS A 228 23.36 7.88 -2.98
N PHE A 229 23.27 7.41 -4.22
CA PHE A 229 24.33 7.52 -5.22
C PHE A 229 23.83 8.27 -6.45
N THR A 230 24.73 8.50 -7.41
CA THR A 230 24.37 9.12 -8.69
C THR A 230 23.52 8.19 -9.54
N TYR A 231 22.81 8.75 -10.52
CA TYR A 231 21.98 7.98 -11.46
C TYR A 231 22.73 6.80 -12.07
N GLU A 232 23.99 6.98 -12.45
CA GLU A 232 24.84 5.92 -13.01
C GLU A 232 25.19 4.85 -11.99
N GLN A 233 25.52 5.24 -10.76
CA GLN A 233 25.86 4.31 -9.68
C GLN A 233 24.64 3.53 -9.19
N GLU A 234 23.45 4.11 -9.29
CA GLU A 234 22.17 3.45 -9.02
C GLU A 234 21.72 2.57 -10.22
N GLU A 235 22.57 2.37 -11.23
CA GLU A 235 22.22 1.67 -12.47
C GLU A 235 21.02 2.30 -13.20
N GLY A 236 20.85 3.61 -13.06
CA GLY A 236 19.75 4.35 -13.65
C GLY A 236 19.72 4.23 -15.18
N THR A 237 18.57 3.89 -15.72
CA THR A 237 18.25 3.93 -17.16
C THR A 237 16.78 4.33 -17.32
N PRO A 238 16.38 4.88 -18.48
CA PRO A 238 14.98 5.17 -18.74
C PRO A 238 14.06 3.95 -18.67
N LYS A 239 14.60 2.72 -18.75
CA LYS A 239 13.84 1.46 -18.69
C LYS A 239 13.86 0.79 -17.32
N ARG A 240 14.71 1.25 -16.40
CA ARG A 240 14.95 0.57 -15.11
C ARG A 240 13.67 0.26 -14.36
N GLY A 241 12.78 1.23 -14.16
CA GLY A 241 11.53 1.00 -13.45
C GLY A 241 10.67 -0.09 -14.10
N VAL A 242 10.62 -0.12 -15.43
CA VAL A 242 9.90 -1.16 -16.18
C VAL A 242 10.55 -2.53 -16.00
N GLU A 243 11.87 -2.59 -16.05
CA GLU A 243 12.62 -3.85 -15.90
C GLU A 243 12.44 -4.45 -14.50
N LEU A 244 12.44 -3.61 -13.48
CA LEU A 244 12.28 -4.02 -12.08
C LEU A 244 10.84 -4.48 -11.76
N VAL A 245 9.82 -3.86 -12.34
CA VAL A 245 8.41 -4.20 -12.04
C VAL A 245 7.87 -5.34 -12.91
N ARG A 246 8.49 -5.61 -14.06
CA ARG A 246 8.04 -6.61 -15.03
C ARG A 246 7.80 -8.00 -14.43
N PRO A 247 8.67 -8.57 -13.57
CA PRO A 247 8.43 -9.89 -12.99
C PRO A 247 7.10 -9.98 -12.23
N PHE A 248 6.72 -8.91 -11.52
CA PHE A 248 5.44 -8.85 -10.82
C PHE A 248 4.26 -8.77 -11.80
N VAL A 249 4.31 -7.87 -12.78
CA VAL A 249 3.22 -7.69 -13.76
C VAL A 249 3.01 -8.95 -14.60
N GLU A 250 4.08 -9.59 -15.04
CA GLU A 250 4.00 -10.87 -15.77
C GLU A 250 3.42 -11.99 -14.90
N TRP A 251 3.76 -12.02 -13.61
CA TRP A 251 3.19 -12.98 -12.66
C TRP A 251 1.68 -12.75 -12.49
N LEU A 252 1.22 -11.51 -12.36
CA LEU A 252 -0.21 -11.17 -12.30
C LEU A 252 -0.93 -11.69 -13.55
N ASN A 253 -0.43 -11.35 -14.73
CA ASN A 253 -1.02 -11.74 -16.00
C ASN A 253 -1.05 -13.28 -16.17
N LYS A 254 0.05 -13.97 -15.86
CA LYS A 254 0.15 -15.42 -15.94
C LYS A 254 -0.86 -16.15 -15.06
N ASN A 255 -1.16 -15.59 -13.89
CA ASN A 255 -2.06 -16.20 -12.91
C ASN A 255 -3.49 -15.63 -12.96
N ASN A 256 -3.78 -14.68 -13.86
CA ASN A 256 -5.05 -13.94 -13.95
C ASN A 256 -5.44 -13.30 -12.61
N LEU A 257 -4.50 -12.59 -11.99
CA LEU A 257 -4.62 -11.96 -10.68
C LEU A 257 -4.59 -10.43 -10.80
N ARG A 258 -5.19 -9.76 -9.82
CA ARG A 258 -5.15 -8.31 -9.69
C ARG A 258 -3.95 -7.89 -8.85
N GLY A 259 -3.34 -6.76 -9.19
CA GLY A 259 -2.23 -6.22 -8.42
C GLY A 259 -2.20 -4.71 -8.35
N ILE A 260 -1.35 -4.20 -7.46
CA ILE A 260 -1.10 -2.78 -7.24
C ILE A 260 0.38 -2.58 -6.87
N ILE A 261 0.95 -1.45 -7.28
CA ILE A 261 2.23 -0.99 -6.73
C ILE A 261 1.91 -0.05 -5.56
N GLY A 262 2.09 -0.56 -4.33
CA GLY A 262 1.79 0.20 -3.10
C GLY A 262 2.77 1.33 -2.84
N GLU A 263 4.03 1.17 -3.28
CA GLU A 263 5.06 2.18 -3.12
C GLU A 263 6.00 2.23 -4.32
N TYR A 264 6.29 3.44 -4.75
CA TYR A 264 7.36 3.82 -5.66
C TYR A 264 7.70 5.29 -5.44
N GLY A 265 8.89 5.71 -5.82
CA GLY A 265 9.29 7.12 -5.73
C GLY A 265 10.58 7.37 -6.47
N ILE A 266 10.90 8.64 -6.73
CA ILE A 266 12.16 9.08 -7.33
C ILE A 266 12.73 10.27 -6.56
N PRO A 267 14.08 10.46 -6.54
CA PRO A 267 14.67 11.65 -5.96
C PRO A 267 14.39 12.88 -6.82
N GLU A 268 14.47 14.05 -6.20
CA GLU A 268 14.46 15.36 -6.87
C GLU A 268 15.85 15.69 -7.43
N GLY A 269 15.89 16.52 -8.49
CA GLY A 269 17.11 17.17 -8.96
C GLY A 269 17.83 16.49 -10.14
N ASP A 270 17.35 15.35 -10.61
CA ASP A 270 17.88 14.70 -11.82
C ASP A 270 16.74 14.29 -12.76
N GLU A 271 16.55 15.02 -13.86
CA GLU A 271 15.49 14.82 -14.84
C GLU A 271 15.50 13.41 -15.49
N ARG A 272 16.61 12.70 -15.39
CA ARG A 272 16.69 11.33 -15.90
C ARG A 272 15.82 10.36 -15.13
N TRP A 273 15.67 10.59 -13.80
CA TRP A 273 14.72 9.85 -12.98
C TRP A 273 13.27 10.14 -13.36
N GLU A 274 12.98 11.38 -13.77
CA GLU A 274 11.65 11.76 -14.26
C GLU A 274 11.26 10.95 -15.52
N LYS A 275 12.22 10.75 -16.43
CA LYS A 275 12.00 9.92 -17.62
C LYS A 275 11.80 8.44 -17.26
N THR A 276 12.53 7.95 -16.27
CA THR A 276 12.37 6.59 -15.75
C THR A 276 10.96 6.42 -15.16
N LEU A 277 10.49 7.38 -14.35
CA LEU A 277 9.16 7.40 -13.76
C LEU A 277 8.06 7.44 -14.82
N ASP A 278 8.16 8.29 -15.83
CA ASP A 278 7.18 8.40 -16.91
C ASP A 278 7.01 7.07 -17.67
N ASN A 279 8.12 6.43 -18.01
CA ASN A 279 8.09 5.12 -18.65
C ASN A 279 7.48 4.03 -17.74
N PHE A 280 7.80 4.05 -16.46
CA PHE A 280 7.27 3.12 -15.46
C PHE A 280 5.74 3.25 -15.33
N LEU A 281 5.23 4.46 -15.12
CA LEU A 281 3.80 4.70 -15.00
C LEU A 281 3.03 4.38 -16.29
N SER A 282 3.62 4.72 -17.45
CA SER A 282 3.05 4.33 -18.75
C SER A 282 2.94 2.80 -18.91
N TYR A 283 3.94 2.06 -18.46
CA TYR A 283 3.93 0.60 -18.48
C TYR A 283 2.84 0.04 -17.56
N LEU A 284 2.73 0.54 -16.34
CA LEU A 284 1.72 0.10 -15.38
C LEU A 284 0.29 0.40 -15.88
N GLN A 285 0.05 1.61 -16.40
CA GLN A 285 -1.24 1.99 -16.96
C GLN A 285 -1.67 1.06 -18.11
N LYS A 286 -0.75 0.73 -19.02
CA LYS A 286 -1.01 -0.20 -20.13
C LYS A 286 -1.35 -1.62 -19.68
N ASN A 287 -0.91 -2.01 -18.48
CA ASN A 287 -1.15 -3.32 -17.90
C ASN A 287 -2.29 -3.30 -16.86
N GLY A 288 -2.98 -2.18 -16.66
CA GLY A 288 -4.08 -2.06 -15.70
C GLY A 288 -3.65 -2.23 -14.24
N VAL A 289 -2.41 -1.87 -13.90
CA VAL A 289 -1.87 -1.96 -12.54
C VAL A 289 -1.79 -0.56 -11.93
N PRO A 290 -2.63 -0.22 -10.93
CA PRO A 290 -2.55 1.05 -10.23
C PRO A 290 -1.29 1.19 -9.42
N ALA A 291 -0.89 2.42 -9.09
CA ALA A 291 0.30 2.67 -8.31
C ALA A 291 0.17 3.91 -7.41
N LEU A 292 0.84 3.87 -6.25
CA LEU A 292 0.80 4.89 -5.21
C LEU A 292 2.21 5.41 -4.92
N TYR A 293 2.39 6.71 -5.09
CA TYR A 293 3.69 7.37 -4.86
C TYR A 293 4.02 7.40 -3.36
N TRP A 294 5.26 7.09 -2.98
CA TRP A 294 5.79 7.25 -1.63
C TRP A 294 6.65 8.52 -1.54
N ALA A 295 6.28 9.54 -0.79
CA ALA A 295 5.06 9.70 -0.05
C ALA A 295 4.73 11.18 0.12
N SER A 296 3.61 11.43 0.71
CA SER A 296 3.17 12.75 1.15
C SER A 296 2.50 12.63 2.54
N GLY A 297 2.18 13.75 3.16
CA GLY A 297 1.49 13.78 4.45
C GLY A 297 1.86 15.01 5.27
N PRO A 298 1.14 15.25 6.39
CA PRO A 298 1.22 16.51 7.11
C PRO A 298 2.59 16.82 7.75
N TRP A 299 3.38 15.82 8.07
CA TRP A 299 4.70 16.01 8.72
C TRP A 299 5.90 15.73 7.82
N TRP A 300 5.64 15.40 6.55
CA TRP A 300 6.73 15.26 5.60
C TRP A 300 7.37 16.61 5.31
N THR A 301 8.69 16.65 5.34
CA THR A 301 9.54 17.78 4.96
C THR A 301 10.36 17.41 3.72
N ASP A 302 11.44 18.11 3.44
CA ASP A 302 12.28 17.89 2.26
C ASP A 302 13.14 16.60 2.34
N ALA A 303 12.51 15.45 2.55
CA ALA A 303 13.18 14.17 2.37
C ALA A 303 13.25 13.81 0.87
N VAL A 304 14.15 12.88 0.51
CA VAL A 304 14.59 12.60 -0.87
C VAL A 304 13.45 12.43 -1.87
N MET A 305 12.38 11.72 -1.50
CA MET A 305 11.26 11.44 -2.42
C MET A 305 9.97 12.15 -2.06
N THR A 306 9.90 12.80 -0.92
CA THR A 306 8.63 13.31 -0.37
C THR A 306 8.08 14.51 -1.13
N ILE A 307 6.75 14.57 -1.18
CA ILE A 307 6.00 15.67 -1.79
C ILE A 307 5.18 16.34 -0.70
N PRO A 308 5.69 17.42 -0.06
CA PRO A 308 4.95 18.15 0.96
C PRO A 308 3.74 18.85 0.32
N THR A 309 2.54 18.58 0.84
CA THR A 309 1.29 19.14 0.29
C THR A 309 0.88 20.46 0.93
N TYR A 310 1.32 20.72 2.14
CA TYR A 310 0.66 21.68 2.98
C TYR A 310 1.27 23.06 3.09
N ARG A 311 2.54 23.23 2.87
CA ARG A 311 3.25 24.38 3.44
C ARG A 311 3.80 25.35 2.40
N GLY A 312 3.11 25.50 1.28
CA GLY A 312 3.51 26.47 0.27
C GLY A 312 4.88 26.17 -0.36
N GLY A 313 5.32 24.93 -0.26
CA GLY A 313 6.51 24.46 -0.93
C GLY A 313 6.34 24.49 -2.46
N LYS A 314 7.44 24.67 -3.19
CA LYS A 314 7.46 24.59 -4.64
C LYS A 314 6.99 23.21 -5.08
N GLU A 315 6.05 23.17 -6.02
CA GLU A 315 5.56 21.92 -6.59
C GLU A 315 6.72 21.15 -7.22
N LYS A 316 6.89 19.89 -6.82
CA LYS A 316 7.97 19.03 -7.31
C LYS A 316 7.65 18.48 -8.70
N PRO A 317 8.67 18.28 -9.56
CA PRO A 317 8.47 17.86 -10.95
C PRO A 317 7.74 16.53 -11.10
N GLN A 318 7.90 15.60 -10.15
CA GLN A 318 7.22 14.30 -10.12
C GLN A 318 5.69 14.44 -10.24
N ILE A 319 5.11 15.48 -9.65
CA ILE A 319 3.66 15.73 -9.69
C ILE A 319 3.14 15.85 -11.12
N LYS A 320 3.84 16.63 -11.96
CA LYS A 320 3.45 16.83 -13.37
C LYS A 320 3.47 15.54 -14.17
N ILE A 321 4.36 14.60 -13.79
CA ILE A 321 4.43 13.30 -14.42
C ILE A 321 3.24 12.45 -13.96
N MET A 322 2.98 12.40 -12.66
CA MET A 322 1.86 11.65 -12.09
C MET A 322 0.50 12.12 -12.64
N GLU A 323 0.32 13.44 -12.82
CA GLU A 323 -0.90 14.03 -13.40
C GLU A 323 -1.25 13.54 -14.81
N LYS A 324 -0.28 13.04 -15.58
CA LYS A 324 -0.53 12.43 -16.91
C LYS A 324 -1.34 11.13 -16.81
N TYR A 325 -1.26 10.45 -15.65
CA TYR A 325 -1.83 9.14 -15.39
C TYR A 325 -3.07 9.19 -14.49
N LYS A 326 -3.62 10.38 -14.25
CA LYS A 326 -4.89 10.56 -13.53
C LYS A 326 -6.04 9.86 -14.25
N GLU A 327 -7.08 9.49 -13.51
CA GLU A 327 -8.34 9.03 -14.12
C GLU A 327 -8.84 10.05 -15.14
N THR A 328 -8.99 9.62 -16.38
CA THR A 328 -9.78 10.37 -17.37
C THR A 328 -11.26 10.06 -17.10
N LYS A 329 -12.03 11.10 -16.77
CA LYS A 329 -13.48 11.03 -16.56
C LYS A 329 -14.19 10.58 -17.85
#